data_e38da99bffb0eed9c8537f6033389568
#
_entry.id   e38da99bffb0eed9c8537f6033389568
#
_cell.length_a   1.000
_cell.length_b   1.000
_cell.length_c   1.000
_cell.angle_alpha   90.00
_cell.angle_beta   90.00
_cell.angle_gamma   90.00
#
_symmetry.space_group_name_H-M   'P 1'
#
loop_
_entity.id
_entity.type
_entity.pdbx_description
1 polymer ?
#
loop_
_entity_poly.entity_id
_entity_poly.type
_entity_poly.pdbx_seq_one_letter_code
_entity_poly.pdbx_strand_id
1 'polypeptide(L)'
;VHEDWSTLNYESLNSYKVNTFMDKIKGEILTSSKSGFGGERHLFGTAFTPNGIVTYNKALSSNIDKLYTLKGGPGFGKTDILRYIGSEAQKLGYFVEYLHDPLIPERLENIIIPEISTGIFTTNEISRLSYDCNVYDMKDLCSSQALSSRKSEVENDKILFDTLITKALQCIKKAKSFHDELESYYIKAMDFSVVDDIYKDTLKKIEKYTK
;
A
#
# COMPACT_ATOMS: atom_id res chain seq x y z
N VAL A 1 9.73 -12.17 12.77
CA VAL A 1 10.41 -12.12 11.46
C VAL A 1 10.19 -10.78 10.77
N HIS A 2 8.97 -10.45 10.29
CA HIS A 2 8.75 -9.18 9.59
C HIS A 2 8.92 -7.98 10.52
N GLU A 3 8.48 -8.08 11.76
CA GLU A 3 8.65 -7.04 12.77
C GLU A 3 10.12 -6.89 13.15
N ASP A 4 10.85 -7.99 13.35
CA ASP A 4 12.28 -7.97 13.63
C ASP A 4 13.06 -7.31 12.50
N TRP A 5 12.81 -7.73 11.25
CA TRP A 5 13.38 -7.09 10.08
C TRP A 5 13.07 -5.57 10.04
N SER A 6 11.82 -5.20 10.30
CA SER A 6 11.40 -3.80 10.38
C SER A 6 12.13 -3.02 11.46
N THR A 7 12.28 -3.60 12.66
CA THR A 7 12.95 -2.98 13.80
C THR A 7 14.44 -2.78 13.52
N LEU A 8 15.12 -3.79 12.97
CA LEU A 8 16.54 -3.71 12.61
C LEU A 8 16.82 -2.55 11.64
N ASN A 9 15.95 -2.37 10.64
CA ASN A 9 16.07 -1.26 9.70
C ASN A 9 15.71 0.08 10.35
N TYR A 10 14.65 0.13 11.16
CA TYR A 10 14.19 1.36 11.83
C TYR A 10 15.24 1.94 12.76
N GLU A 11 15.91 1.09 13.55
CA GLU A 11 17.00 1.50 14.43
C GLU A 11 18.26 2.00 13.67
N SER A 12 18.33 1.76 12.36
CA SER A 12 19.39 2.29 11.51
C SER A 12 19.14 3.70 11.02
N LEU A 13 17.89 4.21 11.14
CA LEU A 13 17.48 5.54 10.65
C LEU A 13 18.18 6.66 11.44
N ASN A 14 18.55 7.70 10.72
CA ASN A 14 19.01 8.95 11.30
C ASN A 14 17.84 9.96 11.32
N SER A 15 17.32 10.27 12.49
CA SER A 15 16.14 11.14 12.67
C SER A 15 16.30 12.51 12.02
N TYR A 16 17.51 13.10 12.07
CA TYR A 16 17.78 14.39 11.43
C TYR A 16 17.64 14.31 9.90
N LYS A 17 18.21 13.26 9.28
CA LYS A 17 18.09 13.04 7.84
C LYS A 17 16.63 12.78 7.43
N VAL A 18 15.89 12.01 8.23
CA VAL A 18 14.46 11.73 7.97
C VAL A 18 13.64 13.02 8.00
N ASN A 19 13.79 13.84 9.02
CA ASN A 19 13.06 15.12 9.13
C ASN A 19 13.42 16.09 7.98
N THR A 20 14.72 16.22 7.68
CA THR A 20 15.17 17.04 6.54
C THR A 20 14.59 16.55 5.21
N PHE A 21 14.51 15.23 5.03
CA PHE A 21 13.91 14.63 3.84
C PHE A 21 12.40 14.88 3.77
N MET A 22 11.68 14.73 4.90
CA MET A 22 10.25 15.04 4.97
C MET A 22 9.94 16.48 4.56
N ASP A 23 10.70 17.44 5.07
CA ASP A 23 10.52 18.86 4.74
C ASP A 23 10.85 19.15 3.26
N LYS A 24 11.92 18.50 2.74
CA LYS A 24 12.29 18.61 1.34
C LYS A 24 11.17 18.12 0.42
N ILE A 25 10.70 16.88 0.61
CA ILE A 25 9.69 16.26 -0.28
C ILE A 25 8.33 16.97 -0.14
N LYS A 26 7.98 17.45 1.07
CA LYS A 26 6.81 18.30 1.26
C LYS A 26 6.89 19.57 0.40
N GLY A 27 8.02 20.28 0.41
CA GLY A 27 8.22 21.47 -0.39
C GLY A 27 8.19 21.23 -1.89
N GLU A 28 8.61 20.05 -2.36
CA GLU A 28 8.55 19.66 -3.76
C GLU A 28 7.11 19.34 -4.23
N ILE A 29 6.30 18.74 -3.36
CA ILE A 29 4.94 18.28 -3.71
C ILE A 29 3.89 19.34 -3.45
N LEU A 30 3.91 19.96 -2.27
CA LEU A 30 2.85 20.85 -1.78
C LEU A 30 3.23 22.33 -2.01
N THR A 31 3.15 22.78 -3.26
CA THR A 31 3.54 24.12 -3.68
C THR A 31 2.40 25.14 -3.64
N SER A 32 1.16 24.71 -3.41
CA SER A 32 -0.03 25.56 -3.35
C SER A 32 -0.97 25.04 -2.25
N SER A 33 -2.01 25.82 -1.97
CA SER A 33 -3.03 25.47 -0.98
C SER A 33 -4.41 25.78 -1.50
N LYS A 34 -5.39 25.07 -0.96
CA LYS A 34 -6.84 25.32 -1.12
C LYS A 34 -7.39 25.88 0.18
N SER A 35 -8.65 26.28 0.17
CA SER A 35 -9.37 26.67 1.37
C SER A 35 -9.92 25.46 2.12
N GLY A 36 -9.90 25.51 3.44
CA GLY A 36 -10.44 24.46 4.30
C GLY A 36 -9.48 23.29 4.55
N PHE A 37 -9.97 22.25 5.21
CA PHE A 37 -9.26 20.99 5.48
C PHE A 37 -9.71 19.94 4.47
N GLY A 38 -8.76 19.22 3.88
CA GLY A 38 -9.03 18.20 2.86
C GLY A 38 -9.61 16.93 3.47
N GLY A 39 -10.43 16.23 2.68
CA GLY A 39 -10.95 14.91 3.04
C GLY A 39 -9.93 13.79 2.82
N GLU A 40 -10.30 12.58 3.24
CA GLU A 40 -9.47 11.39 3.04
C GLU A 40 -10.29 10.17 2.64
N ARG A 41 -9.62 9.21 2.02
CA ARG A 41 -10.16 7.88 1.72
C ARG A 41 -9.08 6.82 1.97
N HIS A 42 -9.49 5.72 2.58
CA HIS A 42 -8.62 4.59 2.89
C HIS A 42 -8.96 3.40 2.01
N LEU A 43 -7.94 2.82 1.36
CA LEU A 43 -8.07 1.77 0.35
C LEU A 43 -6.96 0.72 0.52
N PHE A 44 -7.12 -0.42 -0.15
CA PHE A 44 -6.06 -1.38 -0.39
C PHE A 44 -5.76 -1.44 -1.89
N GLY A 45 -4.50 -1.22 -2.27
CA GLY A 45 -4.02 -1.39 -3.64
C GLY A 45 -3.51 -2.80 -3.93
N THR A 46 -3.20 -3.56 -2.88
CA THR A 46 -2.64 -4.91 -2.92
C THR A 46 -3.45 -5.84 -2.02
N ALA A 47 -3.59 -7.12 -2.40
CA ALA A 47 -4.31 -8.12 -1.62
C ALA A 47 -3.68 -9.52 -1.75
N PHE A 48 -3.80 -10.33 -0.68
CA PHE A 48 -3.52 -11.76 -0.70
C PHE A 48 -4.75 -12.51 -1.19
N THR A 49 -4.59 -13.32 -2.23
CA THR A 49 -5.70 -14.05 -2.86
C THR A 49 -5.36 -15.53 -3.04
N PRO A 50 -6.35 -16.40 -3.31
CA PRO A 50 -6.09 -17.79 -3.69
C PRO A 50 -5.20 -17.95 -4.93
N ASN A 51 -5.14 -16.92 -5.78
CA ASN A 51 -4.30 -16.87 -6.99
C ASN A 51 -2.93 -16.22 -6.74
N GLY A 52 -2.58 -15.92 -5.49
CA GLY A 52 -1.36 -15.24 -5.10
C GLY A 52 -1.59 -13.78 -4.70
N ILE A 53 -0.53 -12.98 -4.78
CA ILE A 53 -0.60 -11.55 -4.49
C ILE A 53 -1.12 -10.83 -5.74
N VAL A 54 -2.21 -10.10 -5.59
CA VAL A 54 -2.79 -9.26 -6.64
C VAL A 54 -2.59 -7.80 -6.26
N THR A 55 -2.07 -7.00 -7.18
CA THR A 55 -1.86 -5.57 -6.94
C THR A 55 -2.31 -4.73 -8.13
N TYR A 56 -3.01 -3.64 -7.84
CA TYR A 56 -3.44 -2.62 -8.80
C TYR A 56 -2.55 -1.37 -8.78
N ASN A 57 -1.52 -1.35 -7.94
CA ASN A 57 -0.65 -0.19 -7.75
C ASN A 57 0.01 0.29 -9.04
N LYS A 58 0.33 -0.61 -9.98
CA LYS A 58 0.87 -0.23 -11.29
C LYS A 58 -0.16 0.52 -12.14
N ALA A 59 -1.41 0.08 -12.13
CA ALA A 59 -2.49 0.78 -12.85
C ALA A 59 -2.81 2.12 -12.20
N LEU A 60 -2.82 2.20 -10.88
CA LEU A 60 -3.00 3.45 -10.15
C LEU A 60 -1.89 4.45 -10.46
N SER A 61 -0.63 4.01 -10.44
CA SER A 61 0.52 4.89 -10.71
C SER A 61 0.58 5.40 -12.15
N SER A 62 0.04 4.65 -13.13
CA SER A 62 0.04 5.06 -14.54
C SER A 62 -0.88 6.25 -14.86
N ASN A 63 -1.82 6.56 -13.96
CA ASN A 63 -2.75 7.68 -14.10
C ASN A 63 -2.31 8.94 -13.33
N ILE A 64 -1.04 8.99 -12.89
CA ILE A 64 -0.48 10.06 -12.06
C ILE A 64 0.61 10.78 -12.84
N ASP A 65 0.52 12.12 -12.93
CA ASP A 65 1.48 12.94 -13.67
C ASP A 65 2.82 13.07 -12.93
N LYS A 66 2.76 13.19 -11.60
CA LYS A 66 3.94 13.35 -10.73
C LYS A 66 4.06 12.18 -9.78
N LEU A 67 4.92 11.23 -10.13
CA LEU A 67 5.17 10.05 -9.31
C LEU A 67 6.48 10.20 -8.54
N TYR A 68 6.42 9.94 -7.24
CA TYR A 68 7.56 9.85 -6.34
C TYR A 68 7.68 8.43 -5.82
N THR A 69 8.91 7.92 -5.71
CA THR A 69 9.15 6.54 -5.29
C THR A 69 10.04 6.48 -4.06
N LEU A 70 9.53 5.91 -2.97
CA LEU A 70 10.30 5.60 -1.77
C LEU A 70 10.78 4.15 -1.84
N LYS A 71 12.06 3.95 -2.13
CA LYS A 71 12.65 2.63 -2.30
C LYS A 71 13.26 2.14 -0.98
N GLY A 72 12.83 0.96 -0.52
CA GLY A 72 13.40 0.33 0.68
C GLY A 72 12.51 -0.78 1.23
N GLY A 73 13.09 -1.67 2.03
CA GLY A 73 12.38 -2.72 2.74
C GLY A 73 11.51 -2.20 3.91
N PRO A 74 10.96 -3.09 4.74
CA PRO A 74 10.23 -2.71 5.94
C PRO A 74 11.13 -1.95 6.92
N GLY A 75 10.55 -1.06 7.74
CA GLY A 75 11.25 -0.34 8.79
C GLY A 75 12.03 0.91 8.36
N PHE A 76 12.12 1.21 7.06
CA PHE A 76 12.82 2.42 6.59
C PHE A 76 11.98 3.71 6.64
N GLY A 77 11.02 3.82 7.58
CA GLY A 77 10.28 5.05 7.85
C GLY A 77 9.29 5.49 6.76
N LYS A 78 9.03 4.66 5.74
CA LYS A 78 8.16 5.01 4.61
C LYS A 78 6.74 5.40 5.05
N THR A 79 6.13 4.63 5.96
CA THR A 79 4.79 4.92 6.50
C THR A 79 4.73 6.28 7.18
N ASP A 80 5.75 6.67 7.94
CA ASP A 80 5.78 7.95 8.65
C ASP A 80 5.90 9.11 7.67
N ILE A 81 6.71 8.95 6.62
CA ILE A 81 6.83 9.92 5.54
C ILE A 81 5.49 10.08 4.81
N LEU A 82 4.85 8.97 4.42
CA LEU A 82 3.55 9.00 3.72
C LEU A 82 2.47 9.67 4.59
N ARG A 83 2.41 9.30 5.87
CA ARG A 83 1.45 9.88 6.82
C ARG A 83 1.69 11.38 7.02
N TYR A 84 2.95 11.79 7.14
CA TYR A 84 3.31 13.19 7.26
C TYR A 84 2.87 14.00 6.04
N ILE A 85 3.26 13.58 4.84
CA ILE A 85 2.89 14.29 3.59
C ILE A 85 1.38 14.31 3.37
N GLY A 86 0.69 13.20 3.62
CA GLY A 86 -0.77 13.13 3.51
C GLY A 86 -1.47 14.09 4.48
N SER A 87 -1.03 14.12 5.74
CA SER A 87 -1.55 15.06 6.75
C SER A 87 -1.29 16.52 6.38
N GLU A 88 -0.10 16.86 5.87
CA GLU A 88 0.22 18.21 5.41
C GLU A 88 -0.62 18.60 4.18
N ALA A 89 -0.87 17.66 3.25
CA ALA A 89 -1.76 17.89 2.12
C ALA A 89 -3.20 18.19 2.57
N GLN A 90 -3.72 17.44 3.54
CA GLN A 90 -5.05 17.70 4.10
C GLN A 90 -5.16 19.08 4.79
N LYS A 91 -4.13 19.50 5.53
CA LYS A 91 -4.05 20.85 6.12
C LYS A 91 -4.08 21.96 5.07
N LEU A 92 -3.57 21.67 3.87
CA LEU A 92 -3.60 22.56 2.72
C LEU A 92 -4.88 22.44 1.88
N GLY A 93 -5.89 21.67 2.33
CA GLY A 93 -7.19 21.51 1.71
C GLY A 93 -7.27 20.48 0.58
N TYR A 94 -6.26 19.62 0.40
CA TYR A 94 -6.27 18.56 -0.60
C TYR A 94 -6.92 17.29 -0.07
N PHE A 95 -7.67 16.61 -0.94
CA PHE A 95 -8.14 15.27 -0.68
C PHE A 95 -7.00 14.25 -0.82
N VAL A 96 -6.90 13.29 0.10
CA VAL A 96 -5.83 12.28 0.10
C VAL A 96 -6.40 10.87 0.11
N GLU A 97 -5.90 10.03 -0.78
CA GLU A 97 -6.15 8.60 -0.78
C GLU A 97 -4.97 7.88 -0.12
N TYR A 98 -5.24 7.19 0.98
CA TYR A 98 -4.27 6.38 1.70
C TYR A 98 -4.44 4.91 1.31
N LEU A 99 -3.41 4.32 0.70
CA LEU A 99 -3.38 2.91 0.37
C LEU A 99 -2.62 2.16 1.48
N HIS A 100 -3.31 1.22 2.10
CA HIS A 100 -2.79 0.45 3.23
C HIS A 100 -2.03 -0.79 2.80
N ASP A 101 -1.06 -1.19 3.63
CA ASP A 101 -0.34 -2.45 3.50
C ASP A 101 -1.30 -3.64 3.76
N PRO A 102 -1.38 -4.64 2.88
CA PRO A 102 -2.32 -5.74 3.03
C PRO A 102 -1.95 -6.71 4.16
N LEU A 103 -0.72 -6.70 4.66
CA LEU A 103 -0.26 -7.54 5.76
C LEU A 103 -0.43 -6.86 7.11
N ILE A 104 -0.16 -5.55 7.16
CA ILE A 104 -0.22 -4.73 8.37
C ILE A 104 -1.01 -3.45 8.03
N PRO A 105 -2.35 -3.48 8.17
CA PRO A 105 -3.22 -2.38 7.75
C PRO A 105 -2.94 -1.01 8.42
N GLU A 106 -2.25 -1.01 9.55
CA GLU A 106 -1.81 0.23 10.22
C GLU A 106 -0.69 0.94 9.46
N ARG A 107 0.00 0.24 8.56
CA ARG A 107 1.04 0.79 7.69
C ARG A 107 0.43 1.29 6.38
N LEU A 108 1.08 2.30 5.83
CA LEU A 108 0.74 2.81 4.50
C LEU A 108 1.69 2.21 3.46
N GLU A 109 1.11 1.75 2.36
CA GLU A 109 1.83 1.33 1.17
C GLU A 109 2.09 2.51 0.25
N ASN A 110 1.07 3.32 -0.03
CA ASN A 110 1.15 4.46 -0.94
C ASN A 110 0.18 5.57 -0.51
N ILE A 111 0.36 6.79 -1.06
CA ILE A 111 -0.64 7.85 -1.01
C ILE A 111 -0.82 8.47 -2.40
N ILE A 112 -2.03 8.97 -2.67
CA ILE A 112 -2.38 9.69 -3.89
C ILE A 112 -3.08 10.98 -3.49
N ILE A 113 -2.71 12.09 -4.15
CA ILE A 113 -3.35 13.40 -4.01
C ILE A 113 -3.93 13.74 -5.39
N PRO A 114 -5.21 13.38 -5.66
CA PRO A 114 -5.78 13.42 -6.99
C PRO A 114 -5.80 14.82 -7.62
N GLU A 115 -6.10 15.85 -6.81
CA GLU A 115 -6.28 17.22 -7.34
C GLU A 115 -5.00 17.86 -7.87
N ILE A 116 -3.84 17.33 -7.51
CA ILE A 116 -2.54 17.77 -8.06
C ILE A 116 -1.87 16.68 -8.88
N SER A 117 -2.63 15.60 -9.21
CA SER A 117 -2.16 14.43 -9.98
C SER A 117 -0.80 13.91 -9.48
N THR A 118 -0.65 13.81 -8.15
CA THR A 118 0.61 13.41 -7.50
C THR A 118 0.42 12.17 -6.66
N GLY A 119 1.36 11.23 -6.76
CA GLY A 119 1.40 10.03 -5.94
C GLY A 119 2.78 9.76 -5.37
N ILE A 120 2.82 9.24 -4.14
CA ILE A 120 4.02 8.70 -3.52
C ILE A 120 3.83 7.21 -3.35
N PHE A 121 4.60 6.44 -4.09
CA PHE A 121 4.54 4.98 -4.12
C PHE A 121 5.77 4.38 -3.47
N THR A 122 5.59 3.26 -2.77
CA THR A 122 6.72 2.58 -2.13
C THR A 122 7.07 1.31 -2.88
N THR A 123 8.36 0.96 -2.87
CA THR A 123 8.74 -0.43 -3.12
C THR A 123 8.62 -1.19 -1.80
N ASN A 124 8.06 -2.38 -1.84
CA ASN A 124 7.91 -3.23 -0.67
C ASN A 124 8.14 -4.71 -1.00
N GLU A 125 8.26 -5.51 0.05
CA GLU A 125 8.53 -6.93 0.00
C GLU A 125 7.34 -7.79 -0.44
N ILE A 126 6.14 -7.20 -0.48
CA ILE A 126 4.88 -7.89 -0.82
C ILE A 126 4.59 -7.75 -2.31
N SER A 127 4.32 -6.53 -2.79
CA SER A 127 3.97 -6.27 -4.20
C SER A 127 5.18 -6.39 -5.12
N ARG A 128 6.40 -6.15 -4.61
CA ARG A 128 7.68 -6.20 -5.35
C ARG A 128 7.71 -5.37 -6.63
N LEU A 129 6.84 -4.36 -6.68
CA LEU A 129 6.83 -3.43 -7.81
C LEU A 129 8.01 -2.48 -7.71
N SER A 130 8.51 -2.05 -8.85
CA SER A 130 9.47 -0.96 -8.97
C SER A 130 8.90 0.15 -9.84
N TYR A 131 9.30 1.37 -9.52
CA TYR A 131 8.93 2.58 -10.26
C TYR A 131 10.21 3.37 -10.50
N ASP A 132 10.35 3.94 -11.70
CA ASP A 132 11.59 4.59 -12.13
C ASP A 132 11.51 6.14 -12.12
N CYS A 133 10.46 6.68 -11.47
CA CYS A 133 10.24 8.13 -11.39
C CYS A 133 10.57 8.68 -10.00
N ASN A 134 11.39 9.74 -9.93
CA ASN A 134 11.77 10.44 -8.70
C ASN A 134 12.08 9.48 -7.53
N VAL A 135 13.05 8.59 -7.74
CA VAL A 135 13.38 7.51 -6.80
C VAL A 135 14.27 8.03 -5.68
N TYR A 136 13.81 7.84 -4.44
CA TYR A 136 14.57 8.09 -3.21
C TYR A 136 14.88 6.78 -2.50
N ASP A 137 16.14 6.42 -2.38
CA ASP A 137 16.54 5.23 -1.60
C ASP A 137 16.54 5.57 -0.11
N MET A 138 15.66 4.94 0.64
CA MET A 138 15.54 5.18 2.08
C MET A 138 16.78 4.79 2.88
N LYS A 139 17.67 3.98 2.31
CA LYS A 139 18.95 3.66 2.92
C LYS A 139 19.86 4.89 3.06
N ASP A 140 19.69 5.91 2.21
CA ASP A 140 20.46 7.15 2.30
C ASP A 140 20.14 7.94 3.59
N LEU A 141 18.98 7.64 4.20
CA LEU A 141 18.56 8.21 5.48
C LEU A 141 19.13 7.46 6.70
N CYS A 142 19.85 6.38 6.48
CA CYS A 142 20.38 5.51 7.52
C CYS A 142 21.86 5.77 7.82
N SER A 143 22.30 5.21 8.94
CA SER A 143 23.73 5.04 9.26
C SER A 143 24.28 3.84 8.49
N SER A 144 25.30 4.06 7.68
CA SER A 144 25.96 2.98 6.91
C SER A 144 26.56 1.90 7.81
N GLN A 145 27.07 2.30 8.98
CA GLN A 145 27.64 1.36 9.96
C GLN A 145 26.55 0.44 10.54
N ALA A 146 25.39 0.99 10.92
CA ALA A 146 24.27 0.24 11.44
C ALA A 146 23.69 -0.74 10.41
N LEU A 147 23.58 -0.33 9.14
CA LEU A 147 23.13 -1.20 8.05
C LEU A 147 24.10 -2.37 7.81
N SER A 148 25.41 -2.12 7.82
CA SER A 148 26.39 -3.17 7.55
C SER A 148 26.50 -4.19 8.69
N SER A 149 26.38 -3.77 9.95
CA SER A 149 26.46 -4.67 11.11
C SER A 149 25.28 -5.65 11.18
N ARG A 150 24.12 -5.30 10.62
CA ARG A 150 22.87 -6.10 10.69
C ARG A 150 22.51 -6.82 9.40
N LYS A 151 23.35 -6.72 8.39
CA LYS A 151 23.07 -7.25 7.04
C LYS A 151 22.71 -8.74 7.04
N SER A 152 23.43 -9.55 7.82
CA SER A 152 23.19 -11.00 7.89
C SER A 152 21.83 -11.34 8.53
N GLU A 153 21.46 -10.63 9.59
CA GLU A 153 20.18 -10.82 10.28
C GLU A 153 19.02 -10.45 9.37
N VAL A 154 19.11 -9.29 8.71
CA VAL A 154 18.12 -8.82 7.74
C VAL A 154 17.94 -9.80 6.56
N GLU A 155 19.04 -10.40 6.05
CA GLU A 155 18.93 -11.35 4.94
C GLU A 155 18.28 -12.67 5.40
N ASN A 156 18.55 -13.14 6.61
CA ASN A 156 17.88 -14.30 7.18
C ASN A 156 16.36 -14.06 7.37
N ASP A 157 15.98 -12.90 7.91
CA ASP A 157 14.60 -12.53 8.10
C ASP A 157 13.83 -12.45 6.78
N LYS A 158 14.47 -11.92 5.75
CA LYS A 158 13.90 -11.86 4.40
C LYS A 158 13.62 -13.26 3.82
N ILE A 159 14.57 -14.19 3.96
CA ILE A 159 14.37 -15.58 3.51
C ILE A 159 13.22 -16.25 4.28
N LEU A 160 13.16 -16.06 5.60
CA LEU A 160 12.09 -16.58 6.43
C LEU A 160 10.75 -15.96 6.07
N PHE A 161 10.70 -14.64 5.86
CA PHE A 161 9.50 -13.94 5.42
C PHE A 161 8.96 -14.51 4.11
N ASP A 162 9.81 -14.66 3.08
CA ASP A 162 9.43 -15.22 1.79
C ASP A 162 8.88 -16.65 1.91
N THR A 163 9.47 -17.45 2.79
CA THR A 163 8.99 -18.80 3.09
C THR A 163 7.61 -18.79 3.74
N LEU A 164 7.39 -17.92 4.72
CA LEU A 164 6.13 -17.81 5.44
C LEU A 164 5.00 -17.29 4.54
N ILE A 165 5.26 -16.25 3.74
CA ILE A 165 4.27 -15.73 2.78
C ILE A 165 3.89 -16.79 1.75
N THR A 166 4.86 -17.55 1.23
CA THR A 166 4.59 -18.64 0.30
C THR A 166 3.67 -19.69 0.92
N LYS A 167 3.92 -20.11 2.15
CA LYS A 167 3.06 -21.06 2.87
C LYS A 167 1.68 -20.49 3.15
N ALA A 168 1.59 -19.22 3.54
CA ALA A 168 0.31 -18.55 3.78
C ALA A 168 -0.56 -18.52 2.52
N LEU A 169 0.00 -18.19 1.36
CA LEU A 169 -0.70 -18.22 0.08
C LEU A 169 -1.17 -19.63 -0.29
N GLN A 170 -0.38 -20.66 -0.01
CA GLN A 170 -0.79 -22.07 -0.19
C GLN A 170 -1.98 -22.42 0.70
N CYS A 171 -2.00 -21.95 1.96
CA CYS A 171 -3.12 -22.14 2.86
C CYS A 171 -4.40 -21.43 2.37
N ILE A 172 -4.29 -20.19 1.88
CA ILE A 172 -5.42 -19.45 1.30
C ILE A 172 -5.97 -20.18 0.08
N LYS A 173 -5.10 -20.68 -0.81
CA LYS A 173 -5.51 -21.47 -1.98
C LYS A 173 -6.24 -22.74 -1.57
N LYS A 174 -5.74 -23.46 -0.54
CA LYS A 174 -6.36 -24.66 -0.02
C LYS A 174 -7.73 -24.36 0.64
N ALA A 175 -7.81 -23.28 1.41
CA ALA A 175 -9.07 -22.83 1.99
C ALA A 175 -10.13 -22.55 0.91
N LYS A 176 -9.73 -21.88 -0.20
CA LYS A 176 -10.63 -21.65 -1.33
C LYS A 176 -11.13 -22.97 -1.95
N SER A 177 -10.26 -23.98 -2.12
CA SER A 177 -10.72 -25.27 -2.68
C SER A 177 -11.73 -25.99 -1.80
N PHE A 178 -11.60 -25.93 -0.47
CA PHE A 178 -12.60 -26.46 0.45
C PHE A 178 -13.91 -25.66 0.41
N HIS A 179 -13.80 -24.34 0.28
CA HIS A 179 -14.97 -23.47 0.12
C HIS A 179 -15.74 -23.82 -1.16
N ASP A 180 -15.04 -24.05 -2.28
CA ASP A 180 -15.66 -24.39 -3.56
C ASP A 180 -16.38 -25.75 -3.50
N GLU A 181 -15.80 -26.73 -2.80
CA GLU A 181 -16.45 -28.01 -2.52
C GLU A 181 -17.73 -27.80 -1.70
N LEU A 182 -17.65 -27.06 -0.61
CA LEU A 182 -18.79 -26.75 0.25
C LEU A 182 -19.89 -25.99 -0.51
N GLU A 183 -19.52 -25.01 -1.33
CA GLU A 183 -20.43 -24.20 -2.16
C GLU A 183 -21.28 -25.08 -3.09
N SER A 184 -20.71 -26.17 -3.61
CA SER A 184 -21.43 -27.12 -4.48
C SER A 184 -22.69 -27.73 -3.83
N TYR A 185 -22.74 -27.82 -2.51
CA TYR A 185 -23.91 -28.28 -1.78
C TYR A 185 -25.00 -27.23 -1.64
N TYR A 186 -24.56 -25.95 -1.42
CA TYR A 186 -25.49 -24.81 -1.26
C TYR A 186 -26.11 -24.37 -2.58
N ILE A 187 -25.37 -24.39 -3.67
CA ILE A 187 -25.84 -23.96 -5.01
C ILE A 187 -27.13 -24.71 -5.40
N LYS A 188 -27.23 -25.99 -5.07
CA LYS A 188 -28.41 -26.82 -5.39
C LYS A 188 -29.67 -26.45 -4.59
N ALA A 189 -29.50 -25.76 -3.46
CA ALA A 189 -30.59 -25.34 -2.58
C ALA A 189 -30.93 -23.86 -2.70
N MET A 190 -30.17 -23.07 -3.49
CA MET A 190 -30.41 -21.67 -3.67
C MET A 190 -31.41 -21.38 -4.80
N ASP A 191 -32.32 -20.42 -4.54
CA ASP A 191 -33.18 -19.83 -5.56
C ASP A 191 -32.49 -18.58 -6.15
N PHE A 192 -31.86 -18.74 -7.31
CA PHE A 192 -31.16 -17.65 -7.99
C PHE A 192 -32.09 -16.63 -8.63
N SER A 193 -33.38 -16.90 -8.80
CA SER A 193 -34.34 -15.94 -9.38
C SER A 193 -34.44 -14.67 -8.52
N VAL A 194 -34.41 -14.83 -7.21
CA VAL A 194 -34.41 -13.68 -6.26
C VAL A 194 -33.15 -12.83 -6.41
N VAL A 195 -31.99 -13.46 -6.63
CA VAL A 195 -30.71 -12.77 -6.85
C VAL A 195 -30.75 -11.97 -8.15
N ASP A 196 -31.31 -12.57 -9.22
CA ASP A 196 -31.47 -11.91 -10.52
C ASP A 196 -32.39 -10.68 -10.45
N ASP A 197 -33.43 -10.74 -9.64
CA ASP A 197 -34.35 -9.61 -9.45
C ASP A 197 -33.66 -8.47 -8.67
N ILE A 198 -32.93 -8.78 -7.62
CA ILE A 198 -32.12 -7.80 -6.87
C ILE A 198 -31.06 -7.16 -7.80
N TYR A 199 -30.41 -7.95 -8.63
CA TYR A 199 -29.43 -7.47 -9.60
C TYR A 199 -30.05 -6.46 -10.59
N LYS A 200 -31.18 -6.83 -11.21
CA LYS A 200 -31.92 -5.95 -12.15
C LYS A 200 -32.37 -4.64 -11.49
N ASP A 201 -32.89 -4.71 -10.26
CA ASP A 201 -33.31 -3.52 -9.53
C ASP A 201 -32.13 -2.63 -9.13
N THR A 202 -31.00 -3.22 -8.79
CA THR A 202 -29.77 -2.48 -8.50
C THR A 202 -29.25 -1.76 -9.74
N LEU A 203 -29.21 -2.42 -10.89
CA LEU A 203 -28.83 -1.78 -12.17
C LEU A 203 -29.74 -0.60 -12.51
N LYS A 204 -31.06 -0.76 -12.40
CA LYS A 204 -32.01 0.35 -12.63
C LYS A 204 -31.78 1.54 -11.69
N LYS A 205 -31.35 1.29 -10.45
CA LYS A 205 -30.98 2.37 -9.52
C LYS A 205 -29.71 3.09 -9.97
N ILE A 206 -28.67 2.35 -10.37
CA ILE A 206 -27.39 2.92 -10.86
C ILE A 206 -27.62 3.77 -12.12
N GLU A 207 -28.43 3.30 -13.08
CA GLU A 207 -28.76 4.03 -14.31
C GLU A 207 -29.44 5.40 -14.07
N LYS A 208 -30.11 5.57 -12.93
CA LYS A 208 -30.70 6.87 -12.56
C LYS A 208 -29.66 7.91 -12.13
N TYR A 209 -28.47 7.48 -11.70
CA TYR A 209 -27.40 8.39 -11.29
C TYR A 209 -26.39 8.69 -12.42
N THR A 210 -26.53 8.00 -13.56
CA THR A 210 -25.67 8.19 -14.75
C THR A 210 -26.27 9.11 -15.80
N LYS A 211 -27.48 9.64 -15.56
CA LYS A 211 -28.14 10.69 -16.34
C LYS A 211 -28.01 12.03 -15.65
#